data_1602346bb073e531b61cf6b9766f29d1
#
_entry.id   1602346bb073e531b61cf6b9766f29d1
#
_cell.length_a   1.000
_cell.length_b   1.000
_cell.length_c   1.000
_cell.angle_alpha   90.00
_cell.angle_beta   90.00
_cell.angle_gamma   90.00
#
_symmetry.space_group_name_H-M   'P 1'
#
loop_
_entity.id
_entity.type
_entity.pdbx_description
1 polymer ?
#
loop_
_entity_poly.entity_id
_entity_poly.type
_entity_poly.pdbx_seq_one_letter_code
_entity_poly.pdbx_strand_id
1 'polypeptide(L)'
;MSAPFAVSLHDNLKIMNSTQLLYKLYFQKRSQVILGYLNHAEQLQRGVLQRLISSASHTEWGKQHEYAGIRSYEDFTKHVPLNTYEELKGYIQRMREGEADVLWHGKVNWYAKSSGTTNDKSKFIPVSQDGLK
;
A
#
# COMPACT_ATOMS: atom_id res chain seq x y z
N MET A 1 -47.71 -26.82 -12.02
CA MET A 1 -46.65 -26.54 -11.01
C MET A 1 -45.33 -27.07 -11.58
N SER A 2 -44.53 -26.16 -12.10
CA SER A 2 -43.31 -26.47 -12.85
C SER A 2 -42.14 -26.51 -11.89
N ALA A 3 -41.35 -27.58 -11.91
CA ALA A 3 -40.12 -27.74 -11.13
C ALA A 3 -39.01 -26.82 -11.65
N PRO A 4 -38.15 -26.27 -10.80
CA PRO A 4 -37.09 -25.37 -11.23
C PRO A 4 -35.94 -26.16 -11.85
N PHE A 5 -35.38 -25.58 -12.91
CA PHE A 5 -34.18 -25.99 -13.65
C PHE A 5 -32.99 -26.21 -12.69
N ALA A 6 -32.70 -27.44 -12.37
CA ALA A 6 -31.42 -27.82 -11.80
C ALA A 6 -30.45 -28.05 -12.96
N VAL A 7 -29.74 -27.02 -13.39
CA VAL A 7 -28.61 -27.16 -14.31
C VAL A 7 -27.49 -27.82 -13.52
N SER A 8 -27.20 -29.08 -13.88
CA SER A 8 -26.14 -29.87 -13.27
C SER A 8 -24.77 -29.19 -13.48
N LEU A 9 -23.99 -29.06 -12.41
CA LEU A 9 -22.60 -28.59 -12.45
C LEU A 9 -21.72 -29.39 -13.43
N HIS A 10 -22.13 -30.61 -13.79
CA HIS A 10 -21.43 -31.48 -14.72
C HIS A 10 -21.59 -31.05 -16.18
N ASP A 11 -22.71 -30.39 -16.55
CA ASP A 11 -22.95 -29.94 -17.94
C ASP A 11 -22.16 -28.68 -18.27
N ASN A 12 -21.82 -27.86 -17.28
CA ASN A 12 -21.00 -26.65 -17.47
C ASN A 12 -19.51 -26.94 -17.71
N LEU A 13 -19.01 -28.12 -17.39
CA LEU A 13 -17.61 -28.49 -17.63
C LEU A 13 -17.34 -28.95 -19.05
N LYS A 14 -18.38 -29.36 -19.81
CA LYS A 14 -18.26 -29.90 -21.18
C LYS A 14 -18.10 -28.85 -22.26
N ILE A 15 -18.29 -27.56 -21.97
CA ILE A 15 -18.29 -26.47 -22.97
C ILE A 15 -17.15 -25.44 -22.71
N MET A 16 -16.30 -25.65 -21.70
CA MET A 16 -15.21 -24.72 -21.44
C MET A 16 -14.06 -24.95 -22.42
N ASN A 17 -13.75 -23.92 -23.22
CA ASN A 17 -12.54 -23.92 -24.03
C ASN A 17 -11.30 -23.71 -23.15
N SER A 18 -10.11 -24.04 -23.69
CA SER A 18 -8.83 -23.97 -22.96
C SER A 18 -8.57 -22.61 -22.35
N THR A 19 -9.00 -21.53 -22.99
CA THR A 19 -8.86 -20.15 -22.52
C THR A 19 -9.72 -19.90 -21.29
N GLN A 20 -10.97 -20.36 -21.29
CA GLN A 20 -11.87 -20.24 -20.14
C GLN A 20 -11.36 -21.04 -18.93
N LEU A 21 -10.79 -22.22 -19.15
CA LEU A 21 -10.18 -23.01 -18.09
C LEU A 21 -8.98 -22.27 -17.48
N LEU A 22 -8.11 -21.69 -18.31
CA LEU A 22 -6.96 -20.91 -17.86
C LEU A 22 -7.39 -19.70 -17.04
N TYR A 23 -8.37 -18.92 -17.52
CA TYR A 23 -8.95 -17.80 -16.78
C TYR A 23 -9.54 -18.23 -15.44
N LYS A 24 -10.31 -19.31 -15.43
CA LYS A 24 -10.91 -19.84 -14.19
C LYS A 24 -9.85 -20.22 -13.16
N LEU A 25 -8.79 -20.91 -13.54
CA LEU A 25 -7.70 -21.28 -12.65
C LEU A 25 -6.95 -20.04 -12.13
N TYR A 26 -6.67 -19.07 -13.00
CA TYR A 26 -6.03 -17.80 -12.61
C TYR A 26 -6.87 -17.02 -11.61
N PHE A 27 -8.17 -16.83 -11.89
CA PHE A 27 -9.06 -16.09 -11.01
C PHE A 27 -9.38 -16.83 -9.72
N GLN A 28 -9.47 -18.15 -9.72
CA GLN A 28 -9.64 -18.94 -8.49
C GLN A 28 -8.46 -18.73 -7.53
N LYS A 29 -7.22 -18.79 -8.04
CA LYS A 29 -6.04 -18.54 -7.23
C LYS A 29 -6.02 -17.11 -6.68
N ARG A 30 -6.38 -16.11 -7.51
CA ARG A 30 -6.44 -14.72 -7.10
C ARG A 30 -7.55 -14.42 -6.08
N SER A 31 -8.73 -15.03 -6.23
CA SER A 31 -9.83 -14.87 -5.27
C SER A 31 -9.50 -15.47 -3.91
N GLN A 32 -8.78 -16.60 -3.86
CA GLN A 32 -8.30 -17.17 -2.60
C GLN A 32 -7.37 -16.21 -1.85
N VAL A 33 -6.48 -15.52 -2.56
CA VAL A 33 -5.62 -14.49 -1.97
C VAL A 33 -6.45 -13.32 -1.42
N ILE A 34 -7.44 -12.84 -2.17
CA ILE A 34 -8.34 -11.75 -1.74
C ILE A 34 -9.15 -12.17 -0.51
N LEU A 35 -9.70 -13.38 -0.49
CA LEU A 35 -10.40 -13.92 0.68
C LEU A 35 -9.47 -14.05 1.89
N GLY A 36 -8.21 -14.39 1.67
CA GLY A 36 -7.18 -14.38 2.70
C GLY A 36 -6.99 -12.98 3.33
N TYR A 37 -7.00 -11.92 2.51
CA TYR A 37 -6.94 -10.55 3.02
C TYR A 37 -8.15 -10.18 3.89
N LEU A 38 -9.36 -10.58 3.50
CA LEU A 38 -10.58 -10.32 4.28
C LEU A 38 -10.53 -10.99 5.66
N ASN A 39 -10.02 -12.22 5.72
CA ASN A 39 -9.96 -13.00 6.97
C ASN A 39 -8.82 -12.57 7.91
N HIS A 40 -7.75 -11.92 7.38
CA HIS A 40 -6.55 -11.58 8.14
C HIS A 40 -6.16 -10.10 7.99
N ALA A 41 -7.12 -9.22 7.68
CA ALA A 41 -6.86 -7.82 7.37
C ALA A 41 -6.08 -7.10 8.47
N GLU A 42 -6.47 -7.26 9.73
CA GLU A 42 -5.80 -6.63 10.87
C GLU A 42 -4.34 -7.10 11.01
N GLN A 43 -4.10 -8.40 10.92
CA GLN A 43 -2.76 -8.96 11.02
C GLN A 43 -1.86 -8.48 9.87
N LEU A 44 -2.41 -8.40 8.65
CA LEU A 44 -1.70 -7.90 7.48
C LEU A 44 -1.38 -6.41 7.63
N GLN A 45 -2.31 -5.60 8.10
CA GLN A 45 -2.10 -4.18 8.36
C GLN A 45 -1.02 -3.95 9.42
N ARG A 46 -1.04 -4.71 10.52
CA ARG A 46 0.03 -4.67 11.54
C ARG A 46 1.39 -5.00 10.92
N GLY A 47 1.46 -6.05 10.11
CA GLY A 47 2.70 -6.43 9.42
C GLY A 47 3.22 -5.35 8.47
N VAL A 48 2.32 -4.69 7.73
CA VAL A 48 2.68 -3.56 6.86
C VAL A 48 3.19 -2.39 7.69
N LEU A 49 2.49 -1.98 8.76
CA LEU A 49 2.90 -0.90 9.63
C LEU A 49 4.29 -1.15 10.23
N GLN A 50 4.52 -2.32 10.80
CA GLN A 50 5.83 -2.69 11.39
C GLN A 50 6.95 -2.65 10.36
N ARG A 51 6.71 -3.12 9.14
CA ARG A 51 7.69 -3.07 8.05
C ARG A 51 8.02 -1.63 7.67
N LEU A 52 7.01 -0.76 7.52
CA LEU A 52 7.21 0.66 7.17
C LEU A 52 8.00 1.39 8.26
N ILE A 53 7.63 1.22 9.53
CA ILE A 53 8.31 1.80 10.68
C ILE A 53 9.77 1.32 10.74
N SER A 54 10.01 0.01 10.63
CA SER A 54 11.37 -0.55 10.66
C SER A 54 12.22 -0.01 9.52
N SER A 55 11.67 0.09 8.31
CA SER A 55 12.38 0.62 7.14
C SER A 55 12.77 2.09 7.30
N ALA A 56 11.94 2.88 7.98
CA ALA A 56 12.17 4.31 8.17
C ALA A 56 12.83 4.66 9.53
N SER A 57 13.13 3.68 10.40
CA SER A 57 13.59 3.94 11.77
C SER A 57 14.91 4.71 11.86
N HIS A 58 15.79 4.58 10.87
CA HIS A 58 17.08 5.26 10.83
C HIS A 58 17.05 6.62 10.12
N THR A 59 15.93 6.98 9.51
CA THR A 59 15.75 8.30 8.87
C THR A 59 15.70 9.41 9.92
N GLU A 60 15.85 10.66 9.47
CA GLU A 60 15.68 11.83 10.33
C GLU A 60 14.29 11.84 11.00
N TRP A 61 13.24 11.66 10.18
CA TRP A 61 11.86 11.56 10.64
C TRP A 61 11.63 10.42 11.62
N GLY A 62 12.16 9.24 11.30
CA GLY A 62 12.02 8.06 12.16
C GLY A 62 12.70 8.21 13.52
N LYS A 63 13.86 8.88 13.57
CA LYS A 63 14.55 9.20 14.82
C LYS A 63 13.79 10.26 15.62
N GLN A 64 13.31 11.31 14.96
CA GLN A 64 12.53 12.38 15.60
C GLN A 64 11.25 11.85 16.25
N HIS A 65 10.62 10.84 15.66
CA HIS A 65 9.37 10.23 16.12
C HIS A 65 9.56 8.86 16.79
N GLU A 66 10.77 8.55 17.21
CA GLU A 66 11.11 7.35 18.00
C GLU A 66 10.62 6.03 17.38
N TYR A 67 10.71 5.89 16.06
CA TYR A 67 10.20 4.71 15.34
C TYR A 67 10.74 3.38 15.86
N ALA A 68 11.97 3.36 16.38
CA ALA A 68 12.57 2.17 16.98
C ALA A 68 11.79 1.63 18.20
N GLY A 69 11.03 2.47 18.88
CA GLY A 69 10.21 2.13 20.06
C GLY A 69 8.78 1.69 19.72
N ILE A 70 8.28 1.97 18.51
CA ILE A 70 6.88 1.74 18.14
C ILE A 70 6.61 0.25 17.88
N ARG A 71 5.65 -0.32 18.58
CA ARG A 71 5.26 -1.75 18.48
C ARG A 71 3.82 -1.95 18.04
N SER A 72 2.95 -0.93 18.17
CA SER A 72 1.53 -1.00 17.88
C SER A 72 1.06 0.23 17.10
N TYR A 73 -0.17 0.17 16.62
CA TYR A 73 -0.83 1.33 16.00
C TYR A 73 -1.06 2.44 17.05
N GLU A 74 -1.39 2.07 18.27
CA GLU A 74 -1.58 2.99 19.39
C GLU A 74 -0.28 3.73 19.73
N ASP A 75 0.87 3.04 19.70
CA ASP A 75 2.18 3.69 19.88
C ASP A 75 2.45 4.64 18.73
N PHE A 76 2.20 4.21 17.48
CA PHE A 76 2.38 5.05 16.30
C PHE A 76 1.60 6.36 16.42
N THR A 77 0.32 6.31 16.77
CA THR A 77 -0.53 7.50 16.89
C THR A 77 -0.13 8.46 18.02
N LYS A 78 0.57 7.96 19.04
CA LYS A 78 1.11 8.80 20.14
C LYS A 78 2.39 9.55 19.73
N HIS A 79 3.23 8.91 18.92
CA HIS A 79 4.55 9.46 18.57
C HIS A 79 4.53 10.27 17.26
N VAL A 80 3.61 9.94 16.35
CA VAL A 80 3.57 10.53 15.01
C VAL A 80 2.31 11.42 14.88
N PRO A 81 2.46 12.75 14.87
CA PRO A 81 1.34 13.65 14.71
C PRO A 81 0.80 13.59 13.28
N LEU A 82 -0.45 14.03 13.12
CA LEU A 82 -1.00 14.29 11.79
C LEU A 82 -0.29 15.52 11.20
N ASN A 83 0.19 15.38 9.98
CA ASN A 83 0.92 16.43 9.29
C ASN A 83 0.21 16.84 8.00
N THR A 84 0.24 18.12 7.71
CA THR A 84 -0.13 18.67 6.42
C THR A 84 1.03 18.60 5.43
N TYR A 85 0.76 18.78 4.15
CA TYR A 85 1.82 18.86 3.15
C TYR A 85 2.78 20.03 3.40
N GLU A 86 2.27 21.17 3.87
CA GLU A 86 3.11 22.37 4.11
C GLU A 86 4.13 22.13 5.24
N GLU A 87 3.77 21.34 6.26
CA GLU A 87 4.69 20.94 7.33
C GLU A 87 5.78 19.98 6.84
N LEU A 88 5.44 19.08 5.91
CA LEU A 88 6.39 18.13 5.33
C LEU A 88 7.20 18.68 4.16
N LYS A 89 6.82 19.82 3.61
CA LYS A 89 7.37 20.42 2.39
C LYS A 89 8.88 20.65 2.46
N GLY A 90 9.40 21.09 3.60
CA GLY A 90 10.83 21.29 3.81
C GLY A 90 11.62 19.99 3.70
N TYR A 91 11.15 18.92 4.31
CA TYR A 91 11.74 17.60 4.19
C TYR A 91 11.70 17.08 2.75
N ILE A 92 10.55 17.22 2.08
CA ILE A 92 10.37 16.81 0.68
C ILE A 92 11.32 17.59 -0.24
N GLN A 93 11.53 18.88 0.00
CA GLN A 93 12.44 19.68 -0.80
C GLN A 93 13.89 19.20 -0.66
N ARG A 94 14.36 18.91 0.55
CA ARG A 94 15.70 18.34 0.79
C ARG A 94 15.87 16.98 0.09
N MET A 95 14.86 16.13 0.17
CA MET A 95 14.85 14.85 -0.57
C MET A 95 14.98 15.06 -2.08
N ARG A 96 14.30 16.06 -2.66
CA ARG A 96 14.40 16.42 -4.07
C ARG A 96 15.78 16.96 -4.46
N GLU A 97 16.47 17.59 -3.54
CA GLU A 97 17.86 18.04 -3.70
C GLU A 97 18.88 16.90 -3.55
N GLY A 98 18.39 15.68 -3.31
CA GLY A 98 19.20 14.47 -3.29
C GLY A 98 19.65 14.02 -1.90
N GLU A 99 19.11 14.62 -0.82
CA GLU A 99 19.40 14.20 0.54
C GLU A 99 18.75 12.83 0.81
N ALA A 100 19.51 11.92 1.40
CA ALA A 100 19.07 10.59 1.76
C ALA A 100 18.57 10.54 3.21
N ASP A 101 17.78 9.52 3.52
CA ASP A 101 17.36 9.19 4.90
C ASP A 101 16.62 10.33 5.63
N VAL A 102 15.84 11.14 4.89
CA VAL A 102 15.02 12.22 5.46
C VAL A 102 13.68 11.67 5.96
N LEU A 103 12.69 11.48 5.09
CA LEU A 103 11.38 10.87 5.43
C LEU A 103 11.34 9.36 5.17
N TRP A 104 12.20 8.87 4.28
CA TRP A 104 12.29 7.47 3.90
C TRP A 104 13.76 7.08 3.74
N HIS A 105 14.06 5.79 3.91
CA HIS A 105 15.44 5.31 3.83
C HIS A 105 16.02 5.45 2.42
N GLY A 106 17.27 5.81 2.35
CA GLY A 106 18.01 6.01 1.11
C GLY A 106 17.56 7.25 0.32
N LYS A 107 18.00 7.35 -0.92
CA LYS A 107 17.58 8.42 -1.83
C LYS A 107 16.30 8.07 -2.54
N VAL A 108 15.36 9.03 -2.61
CA VAL A 108 14.15 8.93 -3.41
C VAL A 108 14.35 9.70 -4.72
N ASN A 109 14.28 8.99 -5.84
CA ASN A 109 14.53 9.57 -7.17
C ASN A 109 13.25 9.91 -7.95
N TRP A 110 12.09 9.46 -7.47
CA TRP A 110 10.82 9.61 -8.16
C TRP A 110 9.86 10.46 -7.33
N TYR A 111 9.19 11.41 -8.01
CA TYR A 111 8.23 12.31 -7.38
C TYR A 111 7.00 12.42 -8.27
N ALA A 112 5.86 12.03 -7.76
CA ALA A 112 4.57 12.29 -8.40
C ALA A 112 4.22 13.77 -8.19
N LYS A 113 3.78 14.44 -9.26
CA LYS A 113 3.31 15.83 -9.20
C LYS A 113 1.80 15.83 -9.22
N SER A 114 1.16 16.35 -8.18
CA SER A 114 -0.29 16.53 -8.19
C SER A 114 -0.70 17.67 -9.14
N SER A 115 -1.84 17.50 -9.84
CA SER A 115 -2.47 18.60 -10.56
C SER A 115 -3.01 19.58 -9.51
N GLY A 116 -2.35 20.74 -9.34
CA GLY A 116 -2.94 21.82 -8.55
C GLY A 116 -4.22 22.33 -9.23
N THR A 117 -5.31 22.44 -8.49
CA THR A 117 -6.44 23.27 -8.91
C THR A 117 -6.01 24.74 -8.96
N THR A 118 -6.65 25.56 -9.74
CA THR A 118 -6.29 26.89 -10.27
C THR A 118 -5.60 27.89 -9.31
N ASN A 119 -5.59 27.66 -7.99
CA ASN A 119 -4.94 28.49 -6.97
C ASN A 119 -3.97 27.74 -6.05
N ASP A 120 -3.77 26.44 -6.20
CA ASP A 120 -2.89 25.66 -5.32
C ASP A 120 -1.63 25.24 -6.08
N LYS A 121 -0.46 25.52 -5.49
CA LYS A 121 0.83 25.12 -6.07
C LYS A 121 0.91 23.60 -6.12
N SER A 122 1.32 23.05 -7.26
CA SER A 122 1.52 21.61 -7.42
C SER A 122 2.36 21.03 -6.28
N LYS A 123 1.89 19.93 -5.69
CA LYS A 123 2.57 19.22 -4.61
C LYS A 123 3.41 18.08 -5.19
N PHE A 124 4.59 17.89 -4.63
CA PHE A 124 5.47 16.78 -5.00
C PHE A 124 5.38 15.69 -3.94
N ILE A 125 5.02 14.50 -4.34
CA ILE A 125 4.84 13.33 -3.46
C ILE A 125 6.01 12.39 -3.74
N PRO A 126 6.88 12.13 -2.74
CA PRO A 126 7.97 11.17 -2.89
C PRO A 126 7.43 9.77 -3.16
N VAL A 127 8.02 9.08 -4.14
CA VAL A 127 7.67 7.68 -4.46
C VAL A 127 8.92 6.83 -4.30
N SER A 128 8.92 5.97 -3.30
CA SER A 128 10.02 5.06 -3.07
C SER A 128 10.01 3.89 -4.06
N GLN A 129 11.16 3.24 -4.26
CA GLN A 129 11.23 2.02 -5.07
C GLN A 129 10.35 0.89 -4.50
N ASP A 130 10.18 0.85 -3.19
CA ASP A 130 9.32 -0.15 -2.53
C ASP A 130 7.84 0.11 -2.82
N GLY A 131 7.45 1.37 -3.02
CA GLY A 131 6.10 1.75 -3.41
C GLY A 131 5.77 1.51 -4.89
N LEU A 132 6.78 1.19 -5.72
CA LEU A 132 6.61 0.88 -7.16
C LEU A 132 6.49 -0.63 -7.44
N LYS A 133 6.64 -1.49 -6.44
CA LYS A 133 6.48 -2.95 -6.54
C LYS A 133 5.05 -3.38 -6.26
#